data_f8b1be5c1892f959f2e53b8c19ab399b
#
_entry.id   f8b1be5c1892f959f2e53b8c19ab399b
#
_cell.length_a   1.000
_cell.length_b   1.000
_cell.length_c   1.000
_cell.angle_alpha   90.00
_cell.angle_beta   90.00
_cell.angle_gamma   90.00
#
_symmetry.space_group_name_H-M   'P 1'
#
loop_
_entity.id
_entity.type
_entity.pdbx_description
1 polymer ?
#
loop_
_entity_poly.entity_id
_entity_poly.type
_entity_poly.pdbx_seq_one_letter_code
_entity_poly.pdbx_strand_id
1 'polypeptide(L)'
;YLAAPRFASRLPKALQSRIRANGLRNSHLLSIAPTGTISLAFADNAANGIEPPFSWTYQRKKRMSDGGFKTYDVEDHAWRLYRHLGGDVEALPPAFVTALEIGALEHMKMVAAVAPYIDSAISKTVNVPEDYPYENFKDLYLEAWRAGLKGITTYRPNKVLGSVLSVKPVEEQLKSQQPNDLDTSDVDRRLRLEAAPSPALYSLRWPGRPQLPGGNPSWTYMVESPFGTFAIFVGHVEDDGCHPFEVWVNGNEQPRGLGAVAKTLSMDMRANDRAWLKLKLDVLAMTPGEHSFMMPMPPSGERKLVPSVVAGLAHVIRWRCDKLGALDDKAPDLLSPVGRPHPVLDAMFAVDEPKTGTDGTLSWTVDIQNPASGEDFVLGVKEITLPDGVTRPYAMFLAGHYPRALDGLARLLSLDMRVIDPAWIGMKLRKLLNWSEPLGDFMAFVPGERRQQTYPSTVAYLARLIVHRYAMLGVLDEDGYPRREMGILETPRDAGAPRVQAGGLCSECGNQTVIKKDGCDFCTACGAVGSCG
;
A
#
# COMPACT_ATOMS: atom_id res chain seq x y z
N TYR A 1 -11.22 -9.22 -39.47
CA TYR A 1 -11.29 -9.65 -38.07
C TYR A 1 -12.17 -10.90 -37.90
N LEU A 2 -13.43 -10.87 -38.35
CA LEU A 2 -14.36 -12.00 -38.25
C LEU A 2 -14.05 -13.16 -39.21
N ALA A 3 -13.36 -12.92 -40.30
CA ALA A 3 -13.01 -13.94 -41.30
C ALA A 3 -11.81 -14.81 -40.87
N ALA A 4 -10.97 -14.31 -39.93
CA ALA A 4 -9.86 -15.09 -39.42
C ALA A 4 -10.36 -16.21 -38.48
N PRO A 5 -9.88 -17.46 -38.61
CA PRO A 5 -10.32 -18.58 -37.75
C PRO A 5 -9.71 -18.50 -36.35
N ARG A 6 -9.89 -17.37 -35.69
CA ARG A 6 -9.31 -17.05 -34.38
C ARG A 6 -10.40 -16.63 -33.40
N PHE A 7 -10.04 -15.91 -32.35
CA PHE A 7 -10.91 -15.50 -31.23
C PHE A 7 -12.30 -15.00 -31.69
N ALA A 8 -12.37 -14.05 -32.63
CA ALA A 8 -13.63 -13.45 -33.05
C ALA A 8 -14.60 -14.41 -33.77
N SER A 9 -14.07 -15.41 -34.48
CA SER A 9 -14.89 -16.43 -35.15
C SER A 9 -15.57 -17.38 -34.16
N ARG A 10 -15.11 -17.44 -32.92
CA ARG A 10 -15.65 -18.27 -31.84
C ARG A 10 -16.74 -17.57 -31.03
N LEU A 11 -16.95 -16.28 -31.25
CA LEU A 11 -18.04 -15.52 -30.61
C LEU A 11 -19.40 -16.08 -31.02
N PRO A 12 -20.43 -15.99 -30.15
CA PRO A 12 -21.79 -16.33 -30.53
C PRO A 12 -22.23 -15.62 -31.81
N LYS A 13 -22.96 -16.30 -32.66
CA LYS A 13 -23.38 -15.77 -33.98
C LYS A 13 -24.12 -14.43 -33.89
N ALA A 14 -24.93 -14.24 -32.84
CA ALA A 14 -25.62 -12.99 -32.59
C ALA A 14 -24.63 -11.81 -32.42
N LEU A 15 -23.53 -12.01 -31.67
CA LEU A 15 -22.47 -11.01 -31.51
C LEU A 15 -21.72 -10.76 -32.82
N GLN A 16 -21.38 -11.82 -33.56
CA GLN A 16 -20.75 -11.68 -34.88
C GLN A 16 -21.62 -10.85 -35.83
N SER A 17 -22.95 -11.06 -35.85
CA SER A 17 -23.88 -10.28 -36.66
C SER A 17 -23.91 -8.81 -36.25
N ARG A 18 -23.93 -8.52 -34.93
CA ARG A 18 -23.84 -7.16 -34.41
C ARG A 18 -22.53 -6.48 -34.79
N ILE A 19 -21.42 -7.19 -34.74
CA ILE A 19 -20.10 -6.67 -35.15
C ILE A 19 -20.08 -6.36 -36.65
N ARG A 20 -20.69 -7.21 -37.49
CA ARG A 20 -20.80 -6.94 -38.94
C ARG A 20 -21.63 -5.70 -39.22
N ALA A 21 -22.71 -5.47 -38.47
CA ALA A 21 -23.62 -4.35 -38.69
C ALA A 21 -23.05 -3.01 -38.19
N ASN A 22 -22.39 -3.00 -37.03
CA ASN A 22 -22.00 -1.79 -36.30
C ASN A 22 -20.46 -1.56 -36.25
N GLY A 23 -19.67 -2.50 -36.73
CA GLY A 23 -18.23 -2.49 -36.53
C GLY A 23 -17.82 -2.87 -35.12
N LEU A 24 -16.55 -2.70 -34.82
CA LEU A 24 -15.94 -3.00 -33.52
C LEU A 24 -14.95 -1.90 -33.15
N ARG A 25 -15.18 -1.27 -31.97
CA ARG A 25 -14.31 -0.20 -31.49
C ARG A 25 -12.96 -0.71 -31.03
N ASN A 26 -12.98 -1.78 -30.22
CA ASN A 26 -11.78 -2.36 -29.61
C ASN A 26 -11.70 -3.85 -30.01
N SER A 27 -10.62 -4.24 -30.68
CA SER A 27 -10.43 -5.61 -31.20
C SER A 27 -9.39 -6.42 -30.41
N HIS A 28 -8.57 -5.76 -29.59
CA HIS A 28 -7.50 -6.37 -28.81
C HIS A 28 -7.70 -6.00 -27.35
N LEU A 29 -8.33 -6.89 -26.57
CA LEU A 29 -8.78 -6.66 -25.22
C LEU A 29 -8.04 -7.51 -24.19
N LEU A 30 -7.60 -8.71 -24.59
CA LEU A 30 -6.98 -9.68 -23.69
C LEU A 30 -5.57 -10.02 -24.15
N SER A 31 -4.63 -9.95 -23.21
CA SER A 31 -3.26 -10.43 -23.36
C SER A 31 -2.84 -11.16 -22.09
N ILE A 32 -1.82 -12.00 -22.18
CA ILE A 32 -1.20 -12.62 -21.02
C ILE A 32 0.26 -12.21 -20.98
N ALA A 33 0.65 -11.51 -19.91
CA ALA A 33 2.03 -11.13 -19.62
C ALA A 33 2.71 -12.19 -18.74
N PRO A 34 4.06 -12.25 -18.68
CA PRO A 34 4.79 -13.17 -17.80
C PRO A 34 4.58 -12.89 -16.31
N THR A 35 4.29 -11.65 -15.96
CA THR A 35 4.00 -11.16 -14.59
C THR A 35 5.08 -11.43 -13.53
N GLY A 36 6.31 -11.79 -13.91
CA GLY A 36 7.37 -12.13 -12.97
C GLY A 36 7.72 -11.02 -11.98
N THR A 37 7.91 -9.80 -12.46
CA THR A 37 8.21 -8.66 -11.59
C THR A 37 7.03 -8.30 -10.68
N ILE A 38 5.81 -8.32 -11.22
CA ILE A 38 4.58 -8.05 -10.47
C ILE A 38 4.37 -9.13 -9.40
N SER A 39 4.61 -10.39 -9.74
CA SER A 39 4.54 -11.49 -8.78
C SER A 39 5.46 -11.28 -7.59
N LEU A 40 6.73 -10.93 -7.85
CA LEU A 40 7.72 -10.69 -6.80
C LEU A 40 7.45 -9.43 -5.98
N ALA A 41 6.93 -8.37 -6.62
CA ALA A 41 6.73 -7.08 -5.96
C ALA A 41 5.42 -6.99 -5.18
N PHE A 42 4.35 -7.64 -5.67
CA PHE A 42 2.99 -7.39 -5.17
C PHE A 42 2.21 -8.66 -4.81
N ALA A 43 2.61 -9.82 -5.30
CA ALA A 43 1.86 -11.06 -5.13
C ALA A 43 2.60 -12.10 -4.29
N ASP A 44 3.60 -11.69 -3.54
CA ASP A 44 4.37 -12.58 -2.66
C ASP A 44 4.93 -13.83 -3.38
N ASN A 45 5.26 -13.69 -4.66
CA ASN A 45 5.66 -14.77 -5.55
C ASN A 45 4.62 -15.92 -5.65
N ALA A 46 3.32 -15.59 -5.54
CA ALA A 46 2.24 -16.57 -5.54
C ALA A 46 1.79 -17.02 -6.93
N ALA A 47 2.00 -16.18 -7.96
CA ALA A 47 1.60 -16.50 -9.33
C ALA A 47 2.42 -15.71 -10.34
N ASN A 48 2.89 -16.40 -11.36
CA ASN A 48 3.66 -15.83 -12.48
C ASN A 48 2.84 -15.84 -13.79
N GLY A 49 1.54 -15.58 -13.70
CA GLY A 49 0.64 -15.65 -14.85
C GLY A 49 0.56 -17.05 -15.42
N ILE A 50 0.96 -17.23 -16.70
CA ILE A 50 1.03 -18.54 -17.36
C ILE A 50 2.37 -19.25 -17.14
N GLU A 51 3.33 -18.58 -16.51
CA GLU A 51 4.65 -19.16 -16.24
C GLU A 51 4.60 -20.06 -14.99
N PRO A 52 5.14 -21.29 -15.03
CA PRO A 52 5.38 -22.06 -13.83
C PRO A 52 6.54 -21.44 -13.02
N PRO A 53 6.67 -21.75 -11.72
CA PRO A 53 7.80 -21.28 -10.93
C PRO A 53 9.12 -21.76 -11.56
N PHE A 54 10.09 -20.88 -11.60
CA PHE A 54 11.43 -21.21 -12.10
C PHE A 54 12.11 -22.24 -11.19
N SER A 55 12.02 -22.02 -9.90
CA SER A 55 12.44 -22.89 -8.82
C SER A 55 11.65 -22.53 -7.58
N TRP A 56 11.53 -23.47 -6.64
CA TRP A 56 10.86 -23.25 -5.35
C TRP A 56 11.64 -22.27 -4.48
N THR A 57 12.97 -22.33 -4.55
CA THR A 57 13.88 -21.37 -3.91
C THR A 57 14.99 -21.02 -4.91
N TYR A 58 15.33 -19.74 -5.02
CA TYR A 58 16.39 -19.29 -5.93
C TYR A 58 16.99 -17.96 -5.50
N GLN A 59 18.16 -17.64 -6.04
CA GLN A 59 18.80 -16.36 -5.86
C GLN A 59 18.56 -15.46 -7.07
N ARG A 60 18.13 -14.24 -6.83
CA ARG A 60 18.02 -13.21 -7.85
C ARG A 60 19.13 -12.18 -7.67
N LYS A 61 19.93 -11.99 -8.70
CA LYS A 61 20.94 -10.94 -8.74
C LYS A 61 20.34 -9.65 -9.29
N LYS A 62 20.42 -8.57 -8.54
CA LYS A 62 20.04 -7.23 -8.98
C LYS A 62 21.30 -6.38 -9.11
N ARG A 63 21.48 -5.75 -10.28
CA ARG A 63 22.58 -4.80 -10.47
C ARG A 63 22.27 -3.52 -9.68
N MET A 64 23.24 -3.05 -8.92
CA MET A 64 23.14 -1.87 -8.06
C MET A 64 23.67 -0.63 -8.78
N SER A 65 23.36 0.55 -8.24
CA SER A 65 23.77 1.84 -8.79
C SER A 65 25.29 2.07 -8.82
N ASP A 66 26.03 1.38 -7.96
CA ASP A 66 27.49 1.39 -7.91
C ASP A 66 28.17 0.48 -8.97
N GLY A 67 27.35 -0.23 -9.77
CA GLY A 67 27.81 -1.21 -10.76
C GLY A 67 27.99 -2.62 -10.19
N GLY A 68 27.89 -2.79 -8.86
CA GLY A 68 27.90 -4.08 -8.18
C GLY A 68 26.60 -4.86 -8.37
N PHE A 69 26.59 -6.09 -7.86
CA PHE A 69 25.39 -6.94 -7.85
C PHE A 69 24.98 -7.23 -6.42
N LYS A 70 23.68 -7.09 -6.13
CA LYS A 70 23.09 -7.58 -4.88
C LYS A 70 22.28 -8.83 -5.14
N THR A 71 22.47 -9.85 -4.32
CA THR A 71 21.75 -11.12 -4.44
C THR A 71 20.64 -11.16 -3.40
N TYR A 72 19.46 -11.62 -3.83
CA TYR A 72 18.28 -11.79 -2.99
C TYR A 72 17.86 -13.25 -3.04
N ASP A 73 17.57 -13.83 -1.88
CA ASP A 73 16.93 -15.13 -1.79
C ASP A 73 15.43 -14.95 -2.01
N VAL A 74 14.87 -15.74 -2.91
CA VAL A 74 13.44 -15.73 -3.28
C VAL A 74 12.90 -17.12 -3.05
N GLU A 75 11.76 -17.19 -2.38
CA GLU A 75 11.01 -18.44 -2.15
C GLU A 75 9.64 -18.32 -2.82
N ASP A 76 9.18 -19.39 -3.46
CA ASP A 76 7.83 -19.46 -4.02
C ASP A 76 6.78 -19.52 -2.91
N HIS A 77 5.63 -18.88 -3.13
CA HIS A 77 4.56 -18.83 -2.14
C HIS A 77 4.00 -20.23 -1.81
N ALA A 78 3.78 -21.07 -2.82
CA ALA A 78 3.23 -22.41 -2.61
C ALA A 78 4.18 -23.28 -1.79
N TRP A 79 5.50 -23.15 -2.03
CA TRP A 79 6.52 -23.86 -1.27
C TRP A 79 6.54 -23.41 0.21
N ARG A 80 6.49 -22.09 0.45
CA ARG A 80 6.42 -21.55 1.82
C ARG A 80 5.13 -21.96 2.54
N LEU A 81 4.00 -21.92 1.84
CA LEU A 81 2.72 -22.34 2.39
C LEU A 81 2.73 -23.82 2.74
N TYR A 82 3.25 -24.67 1.85
CA TYR A 82 3.36 -26.11 2.08
C TYR A 82 4.24 -26.39 3.31
N ARG A 83 5.39 -25.73 3.43
CA ARG A 83 6.26 -25.81 4.62
C ARG A 83 5.53 -25.32 5.89
N HIS A 84 4.80 -24.23 5.81
CA HIS A 84 4.05 -23.69 6.94
C HIS A 84 2.93 -24.64 7.43
N LEU A 85 2.33 -25.37 6.52
CA LEU A 85 1.31 -26.38 6.83
C LEU A 85 1.90 -27.69 7.37
N GLY A 86 3.22 -27.77 7.57
CA GLY A 86 3.93 -28.95 8.09
C GLY A 86 4.27 -29.99 7.02
N GLY A 87 4.20 -29.61 5.74
CA GLY A 87 4.62 -30.47 4.63
C GLY A 87 6.13 -30.65 4.59
N ASP A 88 6.57 -31.84 4.17
CA ASP A 88 7.98 -32.16 4.00
C ASP A 88 8.52 -31.52 2.71
N VAL A 89 9.34 -30.47 2.84
CA VAL A 89 9.92 -29.74 1.72
C VAL A 89 11.08 -30.47 1.05
N GLU A 90 11.61 -31.53 1.67
CA GLU A 90 12.63 -32.40 1.10
C GLU A 90 12.00 -33.49 0.19
N ALA A 91 10.71 -33.77 0.40
CA ALA A 91 9.95 -34.73 -0.38
C ALA A 91 8.67 -34.10 -0.92
N LEU A 92 8.81 -33.16 -1.86
CA LEU A 92 7.67 -32.43 -2.43
C LEU A 92 6.73 -33.37 -3.20
N PRO A 93 5.41 -33.16 -3.11
CA PRO A 93 4.44 -33.89 -3.91
C PRO A 93 4.66 -33.74 -5.41
N PRO A 94 4.25 -34.73 -6.25
CA PRO A 94 4.45 -34.70 -7.71
C PRO A 94 3.82 -33.50 -8.43
N ALA A 95 2.89 -32.80 -7.77
CA ALA A 95 2.28 -31.58 -8.31
C ALA A 95 3.23 -30.36 -8.26
N PHE A 96 4.29 -30.43 -7.47
CA PHE A 96 5.30 -29.39 -7.39
C PHE A 96 6.30 -29.56 -8.55
N VAL A 97 6.00 -28.96 -9.69
CA VAL A 97 6.79 -29.04 -10.92
C VAL A 97 7.32 -27.65 -11.29
N THR A 98 8.61 -27.54 -11.52
CA THR A 98 9.27 -26.29 -11.93
C THR A 98 9.32 -26.09 -13.45
N ALA A 99 9.63 -24.88 -13.87
CA ALA A 99 9.76 -24.55 -15.30
C ALA A 99 10.85 -25.36 -16.04
N LEU A 100 11.88 -25.83 -15.32
CA LEU A 100 12.98 -26.62 -15.89
C LEU A 100 12.63 -28.11 -15.99
N GLU A 101 11.66 -28.59 -15.23
CA GLU A 101 11.19 -29.99 -15.23
C GLU A 101 10.11 -30.23 -16.30
N ILE A 102 9.44 -29.16 -16.74
CA ILE A 102 8.44 -29.22 -17.81
C ILE A 102 9.13 -29.25 -19.17
N GLY A 103 8.77 -30.20 -20.02
CA GLY A 103 9.31 -30.30 -21.38
C GLY A 103 8.94 -29.12 -22.29
N ALA A 104 9.79 -28.79 -23.24
CA ALA A 104 9.59 -27.66 -24.16
C ALA A 104 8.25 -27.73 -24.93
N LEU A 105 7.85 -28.94 -25.37
CA LEU A 105 6.57 -29.16 -26.03
C LEU A 105 5.38 -29.00 -25.10
N GLU A 106 5.52 -29.30 -23.81
CA GLU A 106 4.46 -29.14 -22.83
C GLU A 106 4.24 -27.66 -22.50
N HIS A 107 5.31 -26.89 -22.37
CA HIS A 107 5.21 -25.42 -22.29
C HIS A 107 4.44 -24.86 -23.49
N MET A 108 4.76 -25.31 -24.71
CA MET A 108 4.08 -24.88 -25.93
C MET A 108 2.61 -25.29 -25.95
N LYS A 109 2.28 -26.54 -25.56
CA LYS A 109 0.89 -27.05 -25.48
C LYS A 109 0.04 -26.22 -24.53
N MET A 110 0.60 -25.75 -23.41
CA MET A 110 -0.10 -24.87 -22.48
C MET A 110 -0.50 -23.56 -23.17
N VAL A 111 0.42 -22.94 -23.89
CA VAL A 111 0.12 -21.73 -24.67
C VAL A 111 -0.91 -22.00 -25.75
N ALA A 112 -0.79 -23.12 -26.47
CA ALA A 112 -1.71 -23.51 -27.53
C ALA A 112 -3.14 -23.75 -27.02
N ALA A 113 -3.29 -24.28 -25.81
CA ALA A 113 -4.60 -24.49 -25.17
C ALA A 113 -5.30 -23.16 -24.82
N VAL A 114 -4.53 -22.13 -24.45
CA VAL A 114 -5.06 -20.84 -24.01
C VAL A 114 -5.20 -19.83 -25.16
N ALA A 115 -4.31 -19.89 -26.17
CA ALA A 115 -4.26 -18.94 -27.29
C ALA A 115 -5.59 -18.71 -28.02
N PRO A 116 -6.47 -19.70 -28.21
CA PRO A 116 -7.78 -19.48 -28.84
C PRO A 116 -8.70 -18.51 -28.09
N TYR A 117 -8.47 -18.28 -26.79
CA TYR A 117 -9.27 -17.42 -25.93
C TYR A 117 -8.69 -16.03 -25.71
N ILE A 118 -7.49 -15.77 -26.25
CA ILE A 118 -6.76 -14.51 -26.12
C ILE A 118 -6.66 -13.84 -27.48
N ASP A 119 -7.16 -12.62 -27.59
CA ASP A 119 -7.18 -11.87 -28.85
C ASP A 119 -5.84 -11.21 -29.20
N SER A 120 -5.05 -10.83 -28.18
CA SER A 120 -3.70 -10.30 -28.35
C SER A 120 -2.63 -11.41 -28.25
N ALA A 121 -1.49 -11.11 -27.67
CA ALA A 121 -0.38 -12.03 -27.48
C ALA A 121 -0.38 -12.70 -26.11
N ILE A 122 0.26 -13.85 -26.03
CA ILE A 122 0.63 -14.54 -24.80
C ILE A 122 2.15 -14.52 -24.73
N SER A 123 2.70 -13.92 -23.69
CA SER A 123 4.12 -13.95 -23.41
C SER A 123 4.40 -15.05 -22.39
N LYS A 124 4.98 -16.15 -22.91
CA LYS A 124 5.41 -17.28 -22.10
C LYS A 124 6.77 -17.74 -22.58
N THR A 125 7.66 -17.99 -21.62
CA THR A 125 8.98 -18.54 -21.90
C THR A 125 8.90 -20.07 -21.98
N VAL A 126 9.46 -20.61 -23.05
CA VAL A 126 9.75 -22.04 -23.19
C VAL A 126 11.18 -22.26 -22.73
N ASN A 127 11.34 -22.90 -21.58
CA ASN A 127 12.65 -23.21 -21.04
C ASN A 127 13.18 -24.48 -21.74
N VAL A 128 14.42 -24.43 -22.21
CA VAL A 128 15.12 -25.57 -22.78
C VAL A 128 16.43 -25.81 -22.04
N PRO A 129 16.85 -27.07 -21.83
CA PRO A 129 18.13 -27.39 -21.21
C PRO A 129 19.34 -26.81 -21.98
N GLU A 130 20.49 -26.69 -21.32
CA GLU A 130 21.72 -26.19 -21.96
C GLU A 130 22.16 -27.07 -23.12
N ASP A 131 21.98 -28.38 -23.01
CA ASP A 131 22.33 -29.41 -23.98
C ASP A 131 21.18 -29.76 -24.95
N TYR A 132 20.12 -28.92 -25.00
CA TYR A 132 18.96 -29.18 -25.86
C TYR A 132 19.39 -29.29 -27.35
N PRO A 133 19.07 -30.42 -28.08
CA PRO A 133 19.52 -30.65 -29.43
C PRO A 133 19.01 -29.58 -30.40
N TYR A 134 19.87 -29.11 -31.29
CA TYR A 134 19.52 -28.07 -32.26
C TYR A 134 18.35 -28.44 -33.17
N GLU A 135 18.27 -29.69 -33.61
CA GLU A 135 17.17 -30.16 -34.46
C GLU A 135 15.81 -30.04 -33.72
N ASN A 136 15.78 -30.43 -32.47
CA ASN A 136 14.57 -30.29 -31.64
C ASN A 136 14.21 -28.81 -31.40
N PHE A 137 15.24 -27.96 -31.28
CA PHE A 137 15.04 -26.53 -31.13
C PHE A 137 14.44 -25.88 -32.37
N LYS A 138 14.93 -26.26 -33.56
CA LYS A 138 14.39 -25.82 -34.85
C LYS A 138 12.93 -26.24 -35.02
N ASP A 139 12.61 -27.47 -34.68
CA ASP A 139 11.26 -28.03 -34.81
C ASP A 139 10.28 -27.35 -33.82
N LEU A 140 10.73 -26.88 -32.68
CA LEU A 140 9.89 -26.20 -31.71
C LEU A 140 9.16 -24.98 -32.27
N TYR A 141 9.84 -24.15 -33.07
CA TYR A 141 9.24 -23.00 -33.74
C TYR A 141 8.24 -23.39 -34.81
N LEU A 142 8.54 -24.46 -35.54
CA LEU A 142 7.63 -25.00 -36.56
C LEU A 142 6.35 -25.58 -35.93
N GLU A 143 6.48 -26.31 -34.85
CA GLU A 143 5.35 -26.85 -34.08
C GLU A 143 4.51 -25.73 -33.46
N ALA A 144 5.14 -24.67 -32.94
CA ALA A 144 4.43 -23.49 -32.42
C ALA A 144 3.60 -22.82 -33.53
N TRP A 145 4.15 -22.67 -34.73
CA TRP A 145 3.42 -22.15 -35.87
C TRP A 145 2.25 -23.05 -36.29
N ARG A 146 2.47 -24.38 -36.36
CA ARG A 146 1.43 -25.38 -36.69
C ARG A 146 0.31 -25.36 -35.65
N ALA A 147 0.64 -25.14 -34.37
CA ALA A 147 -0.31 -24.99 -33.29
C ALA A 147 -1.09 -23.64 -33.32
N GLY A 148 -0.78 -22.76 -34.30
CA GLY A 148 -1.46 -21.48 -34.47
C GLY A 148 -1.05 -20.41 -33.45
N LEU A 149 0.10 -20.53 -32.82
CA LEU A 149 0.60 -19.54 -31.88
C LEU A 149 1.01 -18.26 -32.61
N LYS A 150 0.81 -17.12 -31.97
CA LYS A 150 1.20 -15.80 -32.49
C LYS A 150 2.67 -15.47 -32.27
N GLY A 151 3.31 -16.15 -31.33
CA GLY A 151 4.71 -15.98 -30.99
C GLY A 151 5.14 -17.01 -29.94
N ILE A 152 6.44 -17.16 -29.80
CA ILE A 152 7.10 -18.03 -28.82
C ILE A 152 8.40 -17.37 -28.40
N THR A 153 8.73 -17.44 -27.12
CA THR A 153 10.01 -17.01 -26.56
C THR A 153 10.69 -18.20 -25.94
N THR A 154 11.98 -18.37 -26.22
CA THR A 154 12.77 -19.48 -25.67
C THR A 154 13.85 -18.95 -24.74
N TYR A 155 14.11 -19.67 -23.66
CA TYR A 155 15.22 -19.40 -22.75
C TYR A 155 16.11 -20.64 -22.65
N ARG A 156 17.40 -20.45 -22.86
CA ARG A 156 18.43 -21.45 -22.67
C ARG A 156 19.48 -20.91 -21.71
N PRO A 157 19.80 -21.59 -20.60
CA PRO A 157 20.88 -21.19 -19.70
C PRO A 157 22.19 -21.02 -20.49
N ASN A 158 22.97 -19.97 -20.16
CA ASN A 158 24.24 -19.68 -20.82
C ASN A 158 25.32 -19.41 -19.76
N LYS A 159 26.38 -20.19 -19.80
CA LYS A 159 27.52 -20.08 -18.86
C LYS A 159 28.36 -18.82 -19.09
N VAL A 160 28.35 -18.27 -20.31
CA VAL A 160 29.19 -17.11 -20.68
C VAL A 160 28.60 -15.81 -20.13
N LEU A 161 27.28 -15.63 -20.25
CA LEU A 161 26.58 -14.42 -19.77
C LEU A 161 26.16 -14.51 -18.28
N GLY A 162 26.29 -15.70 -17.68
CA GLY A 162 25.80 -16.00 -16.36
C GLY A 162 24.26 -16.06 -16.30
N SER A 163 23.74 -16.76 -15.31
CA SER A 163 22.29 -16.81 -15.07
C SER A 163 21.86 -15.64 -14.18
N VAL A 164 20.81 -14.94 -14.56
CA VAL A 164 20.15 -13.93 -13.71
C VAL A 164 19.50 -14.60 -12.49
N LEU A 165 19.10 -15.88 -12.65
CA LEU A 165 18.51 -16.71 -11.62
C LEU A 165 19.42 -17.93 -11.40
N SER A 166 19.77 -18.23 -10.15
CA SER A 166 20.58 -19.39 -9.80
C SER A 166 19.93 -20.19 -8.68
N VAL A 167 19.84 -21.49 -8.86
CA VAL A 167 19.33 -22.42 -7.83
C VAL A 167 20.47 -22.76 -6.91
N LYS A 168 20.27 -22.68 -5.58
CA LYS A 168 21.22 -23.14 -4.58
C LYS A 168 21.27 -24.67 -4.55
N PRO A 169 22.46 -25.30 -4.35
CA PRO A 169 22.52 -26.71 -4.01
C PRO A 169 21.72 -27.00 -2.73
N VAL A 170 21.08 -28.16 -2.65
CA VAL A 170 20.19 -28.56 -1.53
C VAL A 170 20.90 -28.47 -0.17
N GLU A 171 22.20 -28.77 -0.12
CA GLU A 171 22.99 -28.69 1.12
C GLU A 171 23.18 -27.27 1.68
N GLU A 172 23.15 -26.24 0.84
CA GLU A 172 23.20 -24.85 1.31
C GLU A 172 21.81 -24.31 1.73
N GLN A 173 20.74 -24.93 1.23
CA GLN A 173 19.37 -24.55 1.59
C GLN A 173 19.01 -24.93 3.04
N LEU A 174 19.59 -26.02 3.55
CA LEU A 174 19.36 -26.51 4.92
C LEU A 174 20.09 -25.70 6.01
N LYS A 175 21.22 -25.06 5.67
CA LYS A 175 22.01 -24.28 6.64
C LYS A 175 21.44 -22.89 6.96
N SER A 176 20.45 -22.41 6.20
CA SER A 176 19.82 -21.11 6.41
C SER A 176 18.63 -21.15 7.40
N GLN A 177 18.34 -22.29 8.02
CA GLN A 177 17.12 -22.55 8.80
C GLN A 177 17.31 -22.70 10.31
N GLN A 178 18.33 -22.10 10.94
CA GLN A 178 18.33 -22.07 12.40
C GLN A 178 17.62 -20.80 12.90
N PRO A 179 16.51 -20.94 13.64
CA PRO A 179 15.92 -19.84 14.37
C PRO A 179 16.71 -19.60 15.65
N ASN A 180 16.87 -18.35 16.01
CA ASN A 180 17.28 -17.87 17.32
C ASN A 180 18.79 -17.91 17.66
N ASP A 181 19.53 -16.97 17.09
CA ASP A 181 20.43 -16.18 17.90
C ASP A 181 20.56 -14.78 17.30
N LEU A 182 19.93 -13.83 17.96
CA LEU A 182 20.00 -12.41 17.59
C LEU A 182 21.34 -11.84 18.07
N ASP A 183 22.41 -12.12 17.33
CA ASP A 183 23.67 -11.42 17.51
C ASP A 183 23.53 -10.00 16.93
N THR A 184 23.48 -9.00 17.79
CA THR A 184 23.31 -7.58 17.44
C THR A 184 24.62 -6.90 17.04
N SER A 185 25.73 -7.65 16.94
CA SER A 185 27.06 -7.12 16.62
C SER A 185 27.40 -7.07 15.13
N ASP A 186 26.57 -7.64 14.25
CA ASP A 186 26.82 -7.65 12.81
C ASP A 186 26.13 -6.47 12.12
N VAL A 187 26.91 -5.53 11.60
CA VAL A 187 26.47 -4.29 10.93
C VAL A 187 25.71 -4.58 9.60
N ASP A 188 25.90 -5.75 9.01
CA ASP A 188 25.21 -6.17 7.77
C ASP A 188 23.89 -6.93 8.04
N ARG A 189 23.44 -6.96 9.26
CA ARG A 189 22.26 -7.69 9.67
C ARG A 189 20.99 -7.02 9.19
N ARG A 190 20.38 -7.64 8.22
CA ARG A 190 18.98 -7.36 7.88
C ARG A 190 18.11 -7.89 9.01
N LEU A 191 17.35 -7.01 9.67
CA LEU A 191 16.20 -7.45 10.44
C LEU A 191 15.33 -8.28 9.48
N ARG A 192 15.38 -9.61 9.59
CA ARG A 192 14.35 -10.46 9.00
C ARG A 192 13.07 -10.14 9.77
N LEU A 193 12.24 -9.31 9.22
CA LEU A 193 10.84 -9.34 9.58
C LEU A 193 10.36 -10.72 9.14
N GLU A 194 9.92 -11.56 10.06
CA GLU A 194 9.40 -12.91 9.77
C GLU A 194 8.21 -12.89 8.80
N ALA A 195 7.65 -11.73 8.55
CA ALA A 195 6.82 -11.40 7.39
C ALA A 195 7.06 -9.93 7.05
N ALA A 196 7.29 -9.60 5.79
CA ALA A 196 7.18 -8.21 5.35
C ALA A 196 5.78 -7.71 5.72
N PRO A 197 5.63 -6.58 6.45
CA PRO A 197 4.31 -6.05 6.71
C PRO A 197 3.63 -5.82 5.36
N SER A 198 2.45 -6.40 5.18
CA SER A 198 1.60 -6.06 4.04
C SER A 198 1.44 -4.56 4.03
N PRO A 199 1.57 -3.87 2.89
CA PRO A 199 1.29 -2.45 2.84
C PRO A 199 -0.06 -2.18 3.49
N ALA A 200 -0.11 -1.24 4.46
CA ALA A 200 -1.31 -0.99 5.25
C ALA A 200 -2.54 -0.64 4.38
N LEU A 201 -2.30 -0.10 3.17
CA LEU A 201 -3.37 0.16 2.19
C LEU A 201 -4.09 -1.10 1.70
N TYR A 202 -3.45 -2.27 1.70
CA TYR A 202 -4.10 -3.53 1.33
C TYR A 202 -5.08 -4.03 2.39
N SER A 203 -5.04 -3.48 3.61
CA SER A 203 -6.05 -3.74 4.63
C SER A 203 -7.39 -3.06 4.33
N LEU A 204 -7.44 -2.14 3.37
CA LEU A 204 -8.66 -1.43 3.03
C LEU A 204 -9.65 -2.36 2.31
N ARG A 205 -10.77 -2.65 2.95
CA ARG A 205 -11.92 -3.33 2.33
C ARG A 205 -12.45 -2.53 1.14
N TRP A 206 -12.48 -1.20 1.29
CA TRP A 206 -12.86 -0.27 0.23
C TRP A 206 -11.81 0.83 0.09
N PRO A 207 -11.10 0.89 -1.04
CA PRO A 207 -10.14 1.97 -1.30
C PRO A 207 -10.80 3.34 -1.43
N GLY A 208 -12.10 3.37 -1.74
CA GLY A 208 -12.94 4.55 -1.82
C GLY A 208 -14.21 4.42 -0.97
N ARG A 209 -15.07 5.44 -1.01
CA ARG A 209 -16.40 5.39 -0.40
C ARG A 209 -17.28 4.42 -1.21
N PRO A 210 -17.89 3.38 -0.59
CA PRO A 210 -18.88 2.55 -1.27
C PRO A 210 -20.06 3.38 -1.76
N GLN A 211 -20.56 3.07 -2.96
CA GLN A 211 -21.74 3.71 -3.54
C GLN A 211 -22.73 2.61 -3.90
N LEU A 212 -23.82 2.50 -3.12
CA LEU A 212 -24.89 1.55 -3.36
C LEU A 212 -25.95 2.18 -4.26
N PRO A 213 -26.48 1.48 -5.27
CA PRO A 213 -27.51 2.04 -6.18
C PRO A 213 -28.77 2.54 -5.48
N GLY A 214 -29.16 1.91 -4.37
CA GLY A 214 -30.29 2.29 -3.53
C GLY A 214 -29.99 3.35 -2.47
N GLY A 215 -28.76 3.92 -2.48
CA GLY A 215 -28.25 4.78 -1.41
C GLY A 215 -27.56 3.98 -0.31
N ASN A 216 -26.77 4.68 0.52
CA ASN A 216 -26.04 4.07 1.63
C ASN A 216 -26.87 4.17 2.91
N PRO A 217 -27.20 3.07 3.61
CA PRO A 217 -27.82 3.11 4.93
C PRO A 217 -26.98 3.94 5.90
N SER A 218 -27.64 4.76 6.72
CA SER A 218 -26.95 5.58 7.71
C SER A 218 -27.77 5.69 9.00
N TRP A 219 -27.09 5.56 10.13
CA TRP A 219 -27.66 5.82 11.43
C TRP A 219 -27.30 7.24 11.85
N THR A 220 -28.29 7.99 12.34
CA THR A 220 -28.17 9.39 12.73
C THR A 220 -28.32 9.54 14.24
N TYR A 221 -27.46 10.36 14.85
CA TYR A 221 -27.56 10.72 16.26
C TYR A 221 -27.36 12.24 16.45
N MET A 222 -28.25 12.87 17.23
CA MET A 222 -28.16 14.29 17.56
C MET A 222 -27.30 14.49 18.81
N VAL A 223 -26.34 15.37 18.72
CA VAL A 223 -25.45 15.75 19.82
C VAL A 223 -25.79 17.17 20.28
N GLU A 224 -26.07 17.31 21.56
CA GLU A 224 -26.14 18.61 22.24
C GLU A 224 -24.79 18.89 22.90
N SER A 225 -24.16 19.98 22.53
CA SER A 225 -22.85 20.39 23.08
C SER A 225 -22.88 21.84 23.54
N PRO A 226 -21.88 22.29 24.31
CA PRO A 226 -21.77 23.71 24.71
C PRO A 226 -21.62 24.68 23.54
N PHE A 227 -21.25 24.15 22.34
CA PHE A 227 -21.07 24.93 21.14
C PHE A 227 -22.30 24.91 20.24
N GLY A 228 -23.36 24.17 20.63
CA GLY A 228 -24.59 24.03 19.88
C GLY A 228 -24.92 22.57 19.54
N THR A 229 -25.90 22.40 18.65
CA THR A 229 -26.46 21.09 18.27
C THR A 229 -26.05 20.71 16.87
N PHE A 230 -25.59 19.47 16.71
CA PHE A 230 -25.22 18.91 15.42
C PHE A 230 -25.56 17.42 15.32
N ALA A 231 -25.61 16.89 14.10
CA ALA A 231 -25.88 15.49 13.83
C ALA A 231 -24.60 14.72 13.52
N ILE A 232 -24.50 13.48 14.02
CA ILE A 232 -23.53 12.47 13.63
C ILE A 232 -24.23 11.45 12.74
N PHE A 233 -23.66 11.15 11.58
CA PHE A 233 -24.14 10.14 10.65
C PHE A 233 -23.09 9.03 10.57
N VAL A 234 -23.49 7.79 10.82
CA VAL A 234 -22.62 6.62 10.68
C VAL A 234 -23.18 5.75 9.55
N GLY A 235 -22.53 5.80 8.39
CA GLY A 235 -22.88 4.98 7.24
C GLY A 235 -22.33 3.55 7.39
N HIS A 236 -23.10 2.55 6.95
CA HIS A 236 -22.71 1.14 6.99
C HIS A 236 -23.19 0.40 5.74
N VAL A 237 -22.56 -0.73 5.46
CA VAL A 237 -22.96 -1.67 4.41
C VAL A 237 -23.47 -2.95 5.09
N GLU A 238 -24.60 -3.45 4.64
CA GLU A 238 -25.22 -4.70 5.10
C GLU A 238 -24.93 -5.82 4.08
N ASP A 239 -23.66 -6.23 3.99
CA ASP A 239 -23.22 -7.29 3.09
C ASP A 239 -22.32 -8.22 3.91
N ASP A 240 -22.65 -9.51 4.01
CA ASP A 240 -21.98 -10.51 4.87
C ASP A 240 -21.69 -10.06 6.32
N GLY A 241 -22.54 -9.17 6.86
CA GLY A 241 -22.41 -8.49 8.14
C GLY A 241 -22.53 -6.96 8.01
N CYS A 242 -22.74 -6.27 9.11
CA CYS A 242 -22.85 -4.81 9.12
C CYS A 242 -21.48 -4.17 9.32
N HIS A 243 -20.96 -3.49 8.28
CA HIS A 243 -19.66 -2.84 8.31
C HIS A 243 -19.79 -1.32 8.22
N PRO A 244 -19.37 -0.55 9.26
CA PRO A 244 -19.29 0.89 9.16
C PRO A 244 -18.17 1.27 8.20
N PHE A 245 -18.40 2.30 7.37
CA PHE A 245 -17.40 2.75 6.39
C PHE A 245 -17.22 4.27 6.35
N GLU A 246 -18.12 5.02 6.97
CA GLU A 246 -18.02 6.48 7.01
C GLU A 246 -18.71 7.08 8.24
N VAL A 247 -18.18 8.23 8.63
CA VAL A 247 -18.77 9.13 9.61
C VAL A 247 -18.85 10.53 9.01
N TRP A 248 -19.98 11.17 9.20
CA TRP A 248 -20.19 12.57 8.90
C TRP A 248 -20.68 13.29 10.13
N VAL A 249 -20.29 14.54 10.24
CA VAL A 249 -20.82 15.50 11.21
C VAL A 249 -21.39 16.66 10.42
N ASN A 250 -22.62 17.06 10.73
CA ASN A 250 -23.29 18.16 10.05
C ASN A 250 -24.17 18.95 11.02
N GLY A 251 -24.08 20.26 10.92
CA GLY A 251 -24.83 21.20 11.71
C GLY A 251 -24.19 22.59 11.64
N ASN A 252 -24.99 23.64 11.66
CA ASN A 252 -24.48 25.02 11.61
C ASN A 252 -23.58 25.37 12.82
N GLU A 253 -23.76 24.63 13.92
CA GLU A 253 -23.09 24.86 15.20
C GLU A 253 -22.05 23.78 15.52
N GLN A 254 -21.62 23.01 14.50
CA GLN A 254 -20.55 22.04 14.74
C GLN A 254 -19.22 22.75 14.98
N PRO A 255 -18.41 22.27 15.96
CA PRO A 255 -17.07 22.82 16.18
C PRO A 255 -16.18 22.66 14.94
N ARG A 256 -15.44 23.71 14.62
CA ARG A 256 -14.46 23.68 13.51
C ARG A 256 -13.42 22.58 13.77
N GLY A 257 -13.00 21.92 12.71
CA GLY A 257 -12.08 20.77 12.76
C GLY A 257 -12.74 19.44 13.07
N LEU A 258 -13.95 19.39 13.65
CA LEU A 258 -14.62 18.13 14.01
C LEU A 258 -14.95 17.28 12.79
N GLY A 259 -15.32 17.90 11.67
CA GLY A 259 -15.55 17.21 10.41
C GLY A 259 -14.29 16.54 9.85
N ALA A 260 -13.11 17.14 10.06
CA ALA A 260 -11.84 16.54 9.66
C ALA A 260 -11.50 15.29 10.50
N VAL A 261 -11.81 15.30 11.80
CA VAL A 261 -11.73 14.12 12.67
C VAL A 261 -12.62 13.00 12.12
N ALA A 262 -13.89 13.31 11.83
CA ALA A 262 -14.83 12.36 11.24
C ALA A 262 -14.36 11.81 9.89
N LYS A 263 -13.79 12.67 9.03
CA LYS A 263 -13.24 12.27 7.72
C LYS A 263 -12.06 11.31 7.87
N THR A 264 -11.15 11.59 8.79
CA THR A 264 -9.99 10.73 9.06
C THR A 264 -10.44 9.38 9.60
N LEU A 265 -11.40 9.38 10.54
CA LEU A 265 -11.96 8.16 11.10
C LEU A 265 -12.73 7.32 10.07
N SER A 266 -13.40 7.96 9.10
CA SER A 266 -14.05 7.25 7.98
C SER A 266 -13.06 6.41 7.15
N MET A 267 -11.82 6.86 7.02
CA MET A 267 -10.78 6.08 6.34
C MET A 267 -10.34 4.88 7.18
N ASP A 268 -10.27 5.06 8.51
CA ASP A 268 -9.95 3.96 9.43
C ASP A 268 -11.04 2.88 9.46
N MET A 269 -12.32 3.28 9.38
CA MET A 269 -13.45 2.35 9.30
C MET A 269 -13.43 1.45 8.06
N ARG A 270 -12.75 1.86 6.99
CA ARG A 270 -12.62 1.07 5.76
C ARG A 270 -11.52 0.03 5.83
N ALA A 271 -10.64 0.09 6.83
CA ALA A 271 -9.62 -0.92 7.05
C ALA A 271 -10.23 -2.19 7.67
N ASN A 272 -9.75 -3.35 7.24
CA ASN A 272 -10.05 -4.64 7.86
C ASN A 272 -9.20 -4.85 9.11
N ASP A 273 -9.28 -3.89 10.05
CA ASP A 273 -8.54 -3.93 11.30
C ASP A 273 -9.39 -3.35 12.42
N ARG A 274 -10.07 -4.24 13.13
CA ARG A 274 -10.98 -3.87 14.20
C ARG A 274 -10.26 -3.30 15.42
N ALA A 275 -9.10 -3.85 15.74
CA ALA A 275 -8.27 -3.36 16.85
C ALA A 275 -7.73 -1.97 16.56
N TRP A 276 -7.37 -1.67 15.31
CA TRP A 276 -6.98 -0.34 14.87
C TRP A 276 -8.10 0.68 15.06
N LEU A 277 -9.31 0.37 14.59
CA LEU A 277 -10.47 1.25 14.77
C LEU A 277 -10.78 1.47 16.25
N LYS A 278 -10.73 0.41 17.06
CA LYS A 278 -10.93 0.48 18.50
C LYS A 278 -9.90 1.39 19.19
N LEU A 279 -8.61 1.22 18.86
CA LEU A 279 -7.53 2.09 19.37
C LEU A 279 -7.78 3.56 19.04
N LYS A 280 -8.18 3.87 17.81
CA LYS A 280 -8.51 5.25 17.38
C LYS A 280 -9.65 5.84 18.20
N LEU A 281 -10.71 5.08 18.40
CA LEU A 281 -11.86 5.52 19.21
C LEU A 281 -11.52 5.68 20.69
N ASP A 282 -10.67 4.81 21.26
CA ASP A 282 -10.21 4.90 22.65
C ASP A 282 -9.37 6.17 22.87
N VAL A 283 -8.46 6.47 21.95
CA VAL A 283 -7.63 7.69 22.03
C VAL A 283 -8.48 8.95 21.89
N LEU A 284 -9.48 8.95 21.01
CA LEU A 284 -10.39 10.09 20.86
C LEU A 284 -11.28 10.27 22.10
N ALA A 285 -11.76 9.17 22.70
CA ALA A 285 -12.60 9.21 23.90
C ALA A 285 -11.91 9.87 25.10
N MET A 286 -10.56 9.86 25.12
CA MET A 286 -9.73 10.48 26.15
C MET A 286 -9.19 11.87 25.76
N THR A 287 -9.61 12.42 24.61
CA THR A 287 -9.14 13.72 24.16
C THR A 287 -9.74 14.85 24.99
N PRO A 288 -8.92 15.68 25.66
CA PRO A 288 -9.42 16.83 26.42
C PRO A 288 -9.94 17.91 25.49
N GLY A 289 -10.78 18.79 25.98
CA GLY A 289 -11.28 19.98 25.30
C GLY A 289 -11.24 21.20 26.20
N GLU A 290 -11.84 22.29 25.76
CA GLU A 290 -11.96 23.52 26.59
C GLU A 290 -12.87 23.31 27.79
N HIS A 291 -13.95 22.56 27.61
CA HIS A 291 -14.94 22.32 28.63
C HIS A 291 -15.44 20.88 28.60
N SER A 292 -15.48 20.27 29.78
CA SER A 292 -16.23 19.02 29.98
C SER A 292 -17.73 19.35 30.12
N PHE A 293 -18.59 18.49 29.59
CA PHE A 293 -20.02 18.70 29.61
C PHE A 293 -20.81 17.41 29.74
N MET A 294 -22.05 17.51 30.22
CA MET A 294 -22.96 16.38 30.30
C MET A 294 -23.64 16.15 28.96
N MET A 295 -23.44 14.99 28.36
CA MET A 295 -23.99 14.63 27.08
C MET A 295 -24.90 13.39 27.21
N PRO A 296 -26.11 13.37 26.56
CA PRO A 296 -26.92 12.17 26.51
C PRO A 296 -26.20 11.10 25.67
N MET A 297 -26.19 9.87 26.16
CA MET A 297 -25.51 8.73 25.50
C MET A 297 -26.51 7.71 24.95
N PRO A 298 -26.27 7.14 23.79
CA PRO A 298 -27.10 6.05 23.27
C PRO A 298 -26.90 4.78 24.16
N PRO A 299 -27.92 3.87 24.28
CA PRO A 299 -29.25 3.99 23.71
C PRO A 299 -30.25 4.69 24.66
N SER A 300 -29.91 4.80 25.93
CA SER A 300 -30.85 5.19 27.00
C SER A 300 -31.09 6.70 27.11
N GLY A 301 -30.23 7.52 26.49
CA GLY A 301 -30.24 8.97 26.73
C GLY A 301 -29.68 9.38 28.10
N GLU A 302 -29.10 8.47 28.86
CA GLU A 302 -28.44 8.78 30.14
C GLU A 302 -27.31 9.79 29.90
N ARG A 303 -27.29 10.85 30.69
CA ARG A 303 -26.28 11.90 30.56
C ARG A 303 -24.99 11.48 31.24
N LYS A 304 -23.88 11.47 30.47
CA LYS A 304 -22.53 11.19 30.99
C LYS A 304 -21.63 12.40 30.79
N LEU A 305 -20.73 12.61 31.75
CA LEU A 305 -19.70 13.63 31.63
C LEU A 305 -18.67 13.21 30.57
N VAL A 306 -18.49 14.05 29.56
CA VAL A 306 -17.46 13.88 28.53
C VAL A 306 -16.45 15.01 28.59
N PRO A 307 -15.13 14.72 28.42
CA PRO A 307 -14.08 15.73 28.53
C PRO A 307 -14.03 16.70 27.35
N SER A 308 -14.63 16.35 26.21
CA SER A 308 -14.68 17.19 25.00
C SER A 308 -15.75 16.74 24.02
N VAL A 309 -16.05 17.59 23.05
CA VAL A 309 -16.93 17.22 21.90
C VAL A 309 -16.37 16.08 21.09
N VAL A 310 -15.03 16.04 20.92
CA VAL A 310 -14.32 14.93 20.24
C VAL A 310 -14.52 13.62 21.00
N ALA A 311 -14.41 13.63 22.31
CA ALA A 311 -14.65 12.45 23.14
C ALA A 311 -16.12 12.01 23.08
N GLY A 312 -17.06 12.96 23.08
CA GLY A 312 -18.48 12.67 22.89
C GLY A 312 -18.76 11.99 21.55
N LEU A 313 -18.20 12.54 20.47
CA LEU A 313 -18.25 11.93 19.14
C LEU A 313 -17.73 10.48 19.16
N ALA A 314 -16.57 10.26 19.76
CA ALA A 314 -15.95 8.93 19.84
C ALA A 314 -16.83 7.91 20.58
N HIS A 315 -17.43 8.30 21.71
CA HIS A 315 -18.33 7.44 22.46
C HIS A 315 -19.57 7.03 21.66
N VAL A 316 -20.20 7.97 20.94
CA VAL A 316 -21.37 7.70 20.10
C VAL A 316 -21.02 6.76 18.97
N ILE A 317 -19.91 7.01 18.26
CA ILE A 317 -19.44 6.16 17.16
C ILE A 317 -19.07 4.77 17.69
N ARG A 318 -18.37 4.69 18.82
CA ARG A 318 -17.99 3.42 19.44
C ARG A 318 -19.23 2.56 19.73
N TRP A 319 -20.23 3.15 20.37
CA TRP A 319 -21.49 2.45 20.66
C TRP A 319 -22.14 1.91 19.39
N ARG A 320 -22.17 2.72 18.31
CA ARG A 320 -22.74 2.25 17.04
C ARG A 320 -21.91 1.14 16.41
N CYS A 321 -20.60 1.24 16.42
CA CYS A 321 -19.69 0.19 15.90
C CYS A 321 -19.82 -1.10 16.70
N ASP A 322 -19.95 -1.04 18.02
CA ASP A 322 -20.21 -2.22 18.86
C ASP A 322 -21.55 -2.89 18.49
N LYS A 323 -22.61 -2.11 18.26
CA LYS A 323 -23.91 -2.63 17.81
C LYS A 323 -23.88 -3.28 16.43
N LEU A 324 -22.96 -2.86 15.58
CA LEU A 324 -22.72 -3.45 14.26
C LEU A 324 -21.76 -4.66 14.32
N GLY A 325 -21.24 -5.03 15.51
CA GLY A 325 -20.23 -6.08 15.68
C GLY A 325 -18.86 -5.72 15.04
N ALA A 326 -18.64 -4.44 14.75
CA ALA A 326 -17.45 -3.99 14.03
C ALA A 326 -16.19 -3.86 14.92
N LEU A 327 -16.32 -4.01 16.24
CA LEU A 327 -15.22 -3.97 17.20
C LEU A 327 -14.96 -5.32 17.87
N ASP A 328 -15.71 -6.37 17.51
CA ASP A 328 -15.56 -7.70 18.06
C ASP A 328 -14.44 -8.50 17.36
N ASP A 329 -13.50 -9.01 18.13
CA ASP A 329 -12.37 -9.81 17.65
C ASP A 329 -12.75 -11.30 17.37
N LYS A 330 -14.04 -11.66 17.51
CA LYS A 330 -14.48 -13.07 17.54
C LYS A 330 -14.65 -13.76 16.18
N ALA A 331 -14.61 -13.06 15.09
CA ALA A 331 -14.68 -13.68 13.76
C ALA A 331 -13.45 -13.33 12.95
N PRO A 332 -12.65 -14.32 12.47
CA PRO A 332 -11.68 -14.05 11.45
C PRO A 332 -12.43 -13.53 10.22
N ASP A 333 -12.17 -12.30 9.83
CA ASP A 333 -12.70 -11.74 8.59
C ASP A 333 -12.09 -12.57 7.44
N LEU A 334 -12.93 -13.28 6.68
CA LEU A 334 -12.52 -14.13 5.54
C LEU A 334 -11.75 -13.35 4.46
N LEU A 335 -11.78 -12.01 4.51
CA LEU A 335 -11.08 -11.11 3.60
C LEU A 335 -9.80 -10.52 4.20
N SER A 336 -9.43 -10.88 5.44
CA SER A 336 -8.15 -10.44 6.01
C SER A 336 -7.00 -11.05 5.22
N PRO A 337 -5.96 -10.27 4.86
CA PRO A 337 -4.75 -10.81 4.25
C PRO A 337 -4.21 -11.94 5.12
N VAL A 338 -3.93 -13.07 4.48
CA VAL A 338 -3.51 -14.30 5.13
C VAL A 338 -2.40 -14.02 6.17
N GLY A 339 -2.66 -14.29 7.44
CA GLY A 339 -1.68 -14.40 8.50
C GLY A 339 -1.59 -13.28 9.53
N ARG A 340 -2.33 -12.15 9.42
CA ARG A 340 -2.31 -11.10 10.44
C ARG A 340 -3.72 -10.64 10.78
N PRO A 341 -4.19 -10.85 12.04
CA PRO A 341 -5.50 -10.38 12.48
C PRO A 341 -5.59 -8.84 12.51
N HIS A 342 -4.46 -8.12 12.63
CA HIS A 342 -4.39 -6.66 12.79
C HIS A 342 -3.38 -6.03 11.83
N PRO A 343 -3.68 -5.96 10.51
CA PRO A 343 -2.70 -5.56 9.50
C PRO A 343 -2.18 -4.12 9.63
N VAL A 344 -2.95 -3.20 10.18
CA VAL A 344 -2.53 -1.81 10.42
C VAL A 344 -1.85 -1.67 11.77
N LEU A 345 -2.44 -2.22 12.82
CA LEU A 345 -1.90 -2.16 14.18
C LEU A 345 -0.53 -2.85 14.25
N ASP A 346 -0.41 -4.05 13.67
CA ASP A 346 0.84 -4.81 13.62
C ASP A 346 1.91 -4.15 12.73
N ALA A 347 1.53 -3.23 11.86
CA ALA A 347 2.44 -2.45 11.03
C ALA A 347 2.95 -1.17 11.70
N MET A 348 2.62 -0.92 12.97
CA MET A 348 3.16 0.21 13.72
C MET A 348 4.54 -0.12 14.31
N PHE A 349 5.46 0.84 14.27
CA PHE A 349 6.72 0.71 14.99
C PHE A 349 6.58 0.99 16.51
N ALA A 350 5.52 1.68 16.93
CA ALA A 350 5.16 1.92 18.32
C ALA A 350 3.66 2.22 18.44
N VAL A 351 2.94 1.50 19.29
CA VAL A 351 1.53 1.78 19.59
C VAL A 351 1.42 3.02 20.49
N ASP A 352 2.21 3.05 21.56
CA ASP A 352 2.33 4.22 22.43
C ASP A 352 3.25 5.27 21.80
N GLU A 353 2.98 6.54 22.10
CA GLU A 353 3.87 7.61 21.67
C GLU A 353 5.23 7.45 22.38
N PRO A 354 6.34 7.36 21.62
CA PRO A 354 7.67 7.29 22.19
C PRO A 354 7.91 8.46 23.17
N LYS A 355 8.31 8.13 24.40
CA LYS A 355 8.54 9.15 25.42
C LYS A 355 9.80 9.95 25.11
N THR A 356 9.70 11.25 25.22
CA THR A 356 10.85 12.16 25.16
C THR A 356 11.67 12.02 26.43
N GLY A 357 12.95 11.69 26.32
CA GLY A 357 13.89 11.67 27.45
C GLY A 357 14.30 13.09 27.87
N THR A 358 15.20 13.16 28.85
CA THR A 358 15.76 14.43 29.35
C THR A 358 16.60 15.16 28.30
N ASP A 359 17.07 14.46 27.28
CA ASP A 359 17.85 15.00 26.16
C ASP A 359 16.98 15.69 25.10
N GLY A 360 15.64 15.61 25.27
CA GLY A 360 14.69 16.21 24.35
C GLY A 360 14.39 15.33 23.13
N THR A 361 13.57 15.86 22.24
CA THR A 361 13.23 15.25 20.95
C THR A 361 13.30 16.34 19.86
N LEU A 362 13.85 15.99 18.70
CA LEU A 362 13.82 16.90 17.54
C LEU A 362 12.36 17.14 17.14
N SER A 363 12.02 18.40 16.95
CA SER A 363 10.70 18.83 16.47
C SER A 363 10.88 19.89 15.40
N TRP A 364 10.16 19.72 14.30
CA TRP A 364 10.00 20.77 13.32
C TRP A 364 8.76 21.58 13.68
N THR A 365 8.88 22.90 13.76
CA THR A 365 7.79 23.80 14.19
C THR A 365 7.50 24.87 13.15
N VAL A 366 6.22 25.20 12.98
CA VAL A 366 5.74 26.27 12.09
C VAL A 366 4.63 27.05 12.77
N ASP A 367 4.75 28.38 12.70
CA ASP A 367 3.70 29.30 13.13
C ASP A 367 2.60 29.39 12.07
N ILE A 368 1.35 29.28 12.51
CA ILE A 368 0.16 29.34 11.66
C ILE A 368 -0.71 30.47 12.14
N GLN A 369 -1.01 31.41 11.25
CA GLN A 369 -1.93 32.51 11.49
C GLN A 369 -3.04 32.47 10.45
N ASN A 370 -4.29 32.40 10.91
CA ASN A 370 -5.48 32.56 10.10
C ASN A 370 -6.28 33.78 10.58
N PRO A 371 -6.07 34.96 9.97
CA PRO A 371 -6.76 36.18 10.37
C PRO A 371 -8.29 36.11 10.20
N ALA A 372 -8.78 35.30 9.27
CA ALA A 372 -10.22 35.18 9.00
C ALA A 372 -10.97 34.52 10.18
N SER A 373 -10.30 33.61 10.89
CA SER A 373 -10.88 32.88 12.03
C SER A 373 -10.26 33.28 13.38
N GLY A 374 -9.27 34.17 13.39
CA GLY A 374 -8.54 34.59 14.59
C GLY A 374 -7.62 33.52 15.18
N GLU A 375 -7.25 32.51 14.40
CA GLU A 375 -6.36 31.43 14.85
C GLU A 375 -4.90 31.90 14.79
N ASP A 376 -4.16 31.65 15.87
CA ASP A 376 -2.73 31.95 16.00
C ASP A 376 -2.08 30.88 16.87
N PHE A 377 -1.36 29.95 16.25
CA PHE A 377 -0.81 28.78 16.93
C PHE A 377 0.39 28.18 16.22
N VAL A 378 1.11 27.34 16.92
CA VAL A 378 2.26 26.57 16.44
C VAL A 378 1.84 25.15 16.10
N LEU A 379 2.16 24.66 14.91
CA LEU A 379 2.24 23.26 14.59
C LEU A 379 3.64 22.75 14.96
N GLY A 380 3.72 21.74 15.83
CA GLY A 380 4.95 21.00 16.09
C GLY A 380 4.83 19.57 15.57
N VAL A 381 5.86 19.11 14.87
CA VAL A 381 5.97 17.74 14.35
C VAL A 381 7.22 17.10 14.94
N LYS A 382 7.01 16.10 15.83
CA LYS A 382 8.10 15.35 16.46
C LYS A 382 8.65 14.30 15.49
N GLU A 383 9.96 14.11 15.49
CA GLU A 383 10.68 13.26 14.56
C GLU A 383 11.52 12.23 15.28
N ILE A 384 11.64 11.07 14.66
CA ILE A 384 12.46 9.95 15.13
C ILE A 384 13.25 9.38 13.96
N THR A 385 14.49 9.00 14.22
CA THR A 385 15.28 8.22 13.26
C THR A 385 15.10 6.75 13.58
N LEU A 386 14.57 5.98 12.63
CA LEU A 386 14.39 4.56 12.76
C LEU A 386 15.73 3.81 12.59
N PRO A 387 15.81 2.53 12.98
CA PRO A 387 17.04 1.74 12.86
C PRO A 387 17.58 1.62 11.42
N ASP A 388 16.73 1.87 10.40
CA ASP A 388 17.13 1.92 8.99
C ASP A 388 17.80 3.26 8.58
N GLY A 389 18.00 4.17 9.54
CA GLY A 389 18.58 5.49 9.32
C GLY A 389 17.60 6.51 8.73
N VAL A 390 16.33 6.15 8.52
CA VAL A 390 15.31 7.07 7.99
C VAL A 390 14.70 7.89 9.12
N THR A 391 14.85 9.22 9.04
CA THR A 391 14.14 10.15 9.93
C THR A 391 12.73 10.38 9.40
N ARG A 392 11.74 10.28 10.29
CA ARG A 392 10.33 10.49 9.94
C ARG A 392 9.52 11.08 11.09
N PRO A 393 8.46 11.80 10.80
CA PRO A 393 7.48 12.21 11.79
C PRO A 393 6.82 11.01 12.48
N TYR A 394 6.57 11.12 13.80
CA TYR A 394 5.87 10.10 14.56
C TYR A 394 4.73 10.64 15.43
N ALA A 395 4.72 11.94 15.69
CA ALA A 395 3.67 12.61 16.42
C ALA A 395 3.60 14.10 16.06
N MET A 396 2.45 14.71 16.25
CA MET A 396 2.27 16.15 16.11
C MET A 396 1.54 16.71 17.33
N PHE A 397 1.76 17.99 17.57
CA PHE A 397 1.08 18.75 18.61
C PHE A 397 0.77 20.17 18.13
N LEU A 398 -0.20 20.79 18.75
CA LEU A 398 -0.61 22.17 18.50
C LEU A 398 -0.48 22.99 19.79
N ALA A 399 -0.04 24.24 19.70
CA ALA A 399 0.11 25.12 20.86
C ALA A 399 -0.29 26.55 20.49
N GLY A 400 -1.26 27.12 21.19
CA GLY A 400 -1.77 28.48 20.93
C GLY A 400 -3.28 28.53 20.85
N HIS A 401 -3.80 29.43 20.04
CA HIS A 401 -5.24 29.64 19.85
C HIS A 401 -5.70 28.97 18.54
N TYR A 402 -6.37 27.85 18.66
CA TYR A 402 -6.89 27.03 17.56
C TYR A 402 -8.17 26.29 17.97
N PRO A 403 -8.99 25.82 17.01
CA PRO A 403 -10.17 25.00 17.31
C PRO A 403 -9.79 23.70 18.02
N ARG A 404 -10.25 23.50 19.25
CA ARG A 404 -9.83 22.35 20.09
C ARG A 404 -10.22 20.97 19.54
N ALA A 405 -11.14 20.90 18.59
CA ALA A 405 -11.39 19.66 17.86
C ALA A 405 -10.17 19.17 17.08
N LEU A 406 -9.24 20.06 16.71
CA LEU A 406 -7.97 19.69 16.05
C LEU A 406 -7.04 18.86 16.96
N ASP A 407 -7.20 18.87 18.28
CA ASP A 407 -6.50 17.94 19.19
C ASP A 407 -6.84 16.47 18.85
N GLY A 408 -8.11 16.21 18.51
CA GLY A 408 -8.54 14.90 18.03
C GLY A 408 -7.86 14.52 16.71
N LEU A 409 -7.81 15.45 15.77
CA LEU A 409 -7.12 15.23 14.48
C LEU A 409 -5.62 14.98 14.71
N ALA A 410 -4.97 15.77 15.57
CA ALA A 410 -3.55 15.61 15.88
C ALA A 410 -3.26 14.22 16.49
N ARG A 411 -4.11 13.73 17.38
CA ARG A 411 -3.98 12.38 17.95
C ARG A 411 -4.16 11.28 16.92
N LEU A 412 -5.17 11.40 16.04
CA LEU A 412 -5.40 10.44 14.95
C LEU A 412 -4.22 10.38 13.98
N LEU A 413 -3.75 11.54 13.51
CA LEU A 413 -2.61 11.61 12.59
C LEU A 413 -1.31 11.14 13.25
N SER A 414 -1.10 11.39 14.55
CA SER A 414 0.06 10.88 15.29
C SER A 414 0.09 9.35 15.35
N LEU A 415 -1.06 8.69 15.46
CA LEU A 415 -1.15 7.23 15.33
C LEU A 415 -0.83 6.79 13.89
N ASP A 416 -1.39 7.46 12.88
CA ASP A 416 -1.14 7.17 11.47
C ASP A 416 0.34 7.35 11.08
N MET A 417 1.03 8.35 11.65
CA MET A 417 2.47 8.58 11.45
C MET A 417 3.34 7.44 11.95
N ARG A 418 2.87 6.66 12.94
CA ARG A 418 3.59 5.51 13.50
C ARG A 418 3.39 4.23 12.70
N VAL A 419 2.47 4.19 11.75
CA VAL A 419 2.37 3.09 10.78
C VAL A 419 3.60 3.13 9.86
N ILE A 420 4.35 2.02 9.76
CA ILE A 420 5.62 1.96 9.02
C ILE A 420 5.42 2.32 7.54
N ASP A 421 4.32 1.87 6.93
CA ASP A 421 3.99 2.19 5.54
C ASP A 421 3.65 3.68 5.36
N PRO A 422 4.52 4.49 4.70
CA PRO A 422 4.25 5.91 4.49
C PRO A 422 3.06 6.18 3.56
N ALA A 423 2.64 5.20 2.76
CA ALA A 423 1.46 5.31 1.92
C ALA A 423 0.19 5.49 2.75
N TRP A 424 0.16 4.94 3.98
CA TRP A 424 -0.96 5.07 4.90
C TRP A 424 -1.20 6.53 5.32
N ILE A 425 -0.19 7.18 5.90
CA ILE A 425 -0.29 8.59 6.28
C ILE A 425 -0.46 9.49 5.06
N GLY A 426 0.23 9.20 3.96
CA GLY A 426 0.11 9.93 2.69
C GLY A 426 -1.32 9.92 2.17
N MET A 427 -2.02 8.79 2.20
CA MET A 427 -3.43 8.69 1.82
C MET A 427 -4.31 9.62 2.68
N LYS A 428 -4.09 9.64 3.99
CA LYS A 428 -4.85 10.49 4.93
C LYS A 428 -4.63 11.97 4.61
N LEU A 429 -3.38 12.38 4.49
CA LEU A 429 -3.01 13.77 4.21
C LEU A 429 -3.58 14.25 2.87
N ARG A 430 -3.47 13.47 1.79
CA ARG A 430 -4.07 13.81 0.49
C ARG A 430 -5.58 14.07 0.56
N LYS A 431 -6.31 13.34 1.42
CA LYS A 431 -7.75 13.56 1.60
C LYS A 431 -8.06 14.83 2.40
N LEU A 432 -7.12 15.32 3.20
CA LEU A 432 -7.25 16.55 3.97
C LEU A 432 -6.79 17.80 3.20
N LEU A 433 -5.92 17.67 2.19
CA LEU A 433 -5.43 18.80 1.38
C LEU A 433 -6.54 19.67 0.77
N ASN A 434 -7.67 19.06 0.44
CA ASN A 434 -8.84 19.74 -0.15
C ASN A 434 -10.02 19.82 0.84
N TRP A 435 -9.74 19.72 2.13
CA TRP A 435 -10.76 19.86 3.15
C TRP A 435 -11.17 21.33 3.28
N SER A 436 -12.45 21.63 3.01
CA SER A 436 -13.01 22.97 3.16
C SER A 436 -13.90 23.06 4.40
N GLU A 437 -13.88 24.21 5.01
CA GLU A 437 -14.77 24.59 6.12
C GLU A 437 -15.50 25.90 5.78
N PRO A 438 -16.74 26.08 6.23
CA PRO A 438 -17.44 27.34 6.03
C PRO A 438 -16.61 28.50 6.63
N LEU A 439 -16.39 29.55 5.85
CA LEU A 439 -15.58 30.72 6.25
C LEU A 439 -14.15 30.36 6.73
N GLY A 440 -13.61 29.25 6.26
CA GLY A 440 -12.31 28.73 6.68
C GLY A 440 -11.16 29.06 5.71
N ASP A 441 -11.44 29.59 4.55
CA ASP A 441 -10.44 29.92 3.54
C ASP A 441 -9.60 31.14 3.93
N PHE A 442 -8.29 31.06 3.69
CA PHE A 442 -7.36 32.12 4.00
C PHE A 442 -6.10 32.04 3.14
N MET A 443 -5.40 33.19 3.05
CA MET A 443 -4.12 33.27 2.36
C MET A 443 -2.97 32.87 3.29
N ALA A 444 -2.14 31.93 2.84
CA ALA A 444 -0.91 31.56 3.54
C ALA A 444 0.23 31.26 2.56
N PHE A 445 1.46 31.25 3.06
CA PHE A 445 2.62 30.90 2.26
C PHE A 445 2.60 29.43 1.85
N VAL A 446 2.95 29.18 0.58
CA VAL A 446 3.23 27.82 0.12
C VAL A 446 4.49 27.34 0.83
N PRO A 447 4.44 26.17 1.50
CA PRO A 447 5.61 25.66 2.20
C PRO A 447 6.84 25.56 1.30
N GLY A 448 7.96 26.10 1.79
CA GLY A 448 9.22 26.15 1.03
C GLY A 448 9.31 27.25 -0.05
N GLU A 449 8.26 28.04 -0.27
CA GLU A 449 8.22 29.11 -1.26
C GLU A 449 7.95 30.49 -0.63
N ARG A 450 8.27 31.55 -1.38
CA ARG A 450 7.90 32.93 -1.00
C ARG A 450 6.55 33.38 -1.56
N ARG A 451 5.83 32.46 -2.21
CA ARG A 451 4.53 32.69 -2.81
C ARG A 451 3.41 32.37 -1.81
N GLN A 452 2.36 33.17 -1.83
CA GLN A 452 1.13 32.89 -1.09
C GLN A 452 0.06 32.31 -2.01
N GLN A 453 -0.80 31.47 -1.43
CA GLN A 453 -2.01 30.96 -2.08
C GLN A 453 -3.15 30.84 -1.08
N THR A 454 -4.38 30.71 -1.59
CA THR A 454 -5.55 30.48 -0.78
C THR A 454 -5.65 29.00 -0.42
N TYR A 455 -5.84 28.71 0.86
CA TYR A 455 -6.15 27.37 1.38
C TYR A 455 -7.60 27.31 1.82
N PRO A 456 -8.32 26.19 1.54
CA PRO A 456 -9.75 26.09 1.82
C PRO A 456 -10.09 25.92 3.31
N SER A 457 -9.11 25.66 4.17
CA SER A 457 -9.24 25.62 5.63
C SER A 457 -7.87 25.52 6.32
N THR A 458 -7.85 25.79 7.60
CA THR A 458 -6.68 25.55 8.48
C THR A 458 -6.27 24.06 8.45
N VAL A 459 -7.22 23.13 8.39
CA VAL A 459 -6.93 21.68 8.24
C VAL A 459 -6.18 21.37 6.96
N ALA A 460 -6.60 21.97 5.83
CA ALA A 460 -5.93 21.77 4.54
C ALA A 460 -4.50 22.32 4.57
N TYR A 461 -4.30 23.45 5.23
CA TYR A 461 -2.95 24.03 5.39
C TYR A 461 -2.07 23.18 6.32
N LEU A 462 -2.61 22.68 7.45
CA LEU A 462 -1.90 21.72 8.31
C LEU A 462 -1.47 20.48 7.53
N ALA A 463 -2.38 19.90 6.75
CA ALA A 463 -2.06 18.74 5.93
C ALA A 463 -0.95 19.06 4.91
N ARG A 464 -0.97 20.24 4.29
CA ARG A 464 0.05 20.69 3.34
C ARG A 464 1.42 20.85 4.00
N LEU A 465 1.48 21.45 5.19
CA LEU A 465 2.71 21.60 5.97
C LEU A 465 3.31 20.25 6.35
N ILE A 466 2.47 19.30 6.79
CA ILE A 466 2.91 17.95 7.15
C ILE A 466 3.43 17.20 5.91
N VAL A 467 2.73 17.27 4.77
CA VAL A 467 3.22 16.67 3.50
C VAL A 467 4.59 17.24 3.12
N HIS A 468 4.72 18.56 3.18
CA HIS A 468 5.98 19.23 2.89
C HIS A 468 7.11 18.76 3.81
N ARG A 469 6.83 18.60 5.13
CA ARG A 469 7.85 18.08 6.05
C ARG A 469 8.26 16.65 5.71
N TYR A 470 7.31 15.78 5.38
CA TYR A 470 7.62 14.43 4.88
C TYR A 470 8.43 14.46 3.57
N ALA A 471 8.15 15.43 2.69
CA ALA A 471 8.89 15.60 1.45
C ALA A 471 10.34 16.06 1.69
N MET A 472 10.56 17.00 2.61
CA MET A 472 11.90 17.43 3.04
C MET A 472 12.73 16.27 3.60
N LEU A 473 12.08 15.32 4.30
CA LEU A 473 12.71 14.13 4.87
C LEU A 473 12.86 12.97 3.84
N GLY A 474 12.40 13.19 2.60
CA GLY A 474 12.52 12.19 1.52
C GLY A 474 11.61 10.96 1.68
N VAL A 475 10.58 11.01 2.54
CA VAL A 475 9.65 9.92 2.80
C VAL A 475 8.46 9.95 1.85
N LEU A 476 7.85 11.12 1.65
CA LEU A 476 6.79 11.37 0.66
C LEU A 476 7.30 12.36 -0.39
N ASP A 477 6.58 12.51 -1.48
CA ASP A 477 6.71 13.65 -2.39
C ASP A 477 5.78 14.80 -1.96
N GLU A 478 5.85 15.94 -2.68
CA GLU A 478 5.02 17.12 -2.38
C GLU A 478 3.52 16.90 -2.66
N ASP A 479 3.16 15.85 -3.37
CA ASP A 479 1.78 15.44 -3.61
C ASP A 479 1.28 14.43 -2.56
N GLY A 480 2.15 14.01 -1.63
CA GLY A 480 1.85 13.07 -0.55
C GLY A 480 1.87 11.61 -0.97
N TYR A 481 2.60 11.25 -2.01
CA TYR A 481 2.86 9.86 -2.39
C TYR A 481 4.21 9.40 -1.84
N PRO A 482 4.36 8.11 -1.49
CA PRO A 482 5.62 7.56 -1.03
C PRO A 482 6.73 7.70 -2.07
N ARG A 483 7.90 8.20 -1.66
CA ARG A 483 9.10 8.21 -2.52
C ARG A 483 9.81 6.87 -2.57
N ARG A 484 9.55 5.99 -1.60
CA ARG A 484 10.10 4.64 -1.54
C ARG A 484 8.95 3.66 -1.35
N GLU A 485 8.93 2.59 -2.12
CA GLU A 485 7.98 1.50 -1.88
C GLU A 485 8.41 0.70 -0.65
N MET A 486 7.43 0.33 0.18
CA MET A 486 7.65 -0.56 1.31
C MET A 486 8.00 -1.97 0.83
N GLY A 487 9.05 -2.52 1.40
CA GLY A 487 9.47 -3.91 1.18
C GLY A 487 10.97 -4.14 1.22
N ILE A 488 11.80 -3.07 1.22
CA ILE A 488 13.25 -3.19 1.33
C ILE A 488 13.75 -2.17 2.35
N LEU A 489 14.02 -2.62 3.57
CA LEU A 489 14.82 -1.85 4.53
C LEU A 489 16.26 -1.85 3.99
N GLU A 490 16.65 -0.78 3.32
CA GLU A 490 18.05 -0.58 2.93
C GLU A 490 18.87 -0.17 4.15
N THR A 491 20.00 -0.85 4.36
CA THR A 491 21.03 -0.41 5.31
C THR A 491 21.53 1.00 4.97
N PRO A 492 21.98 1.82 5.95
CA PRO A 492 22.53 3.13 5.69
C PRO A 492 23.64 3.05 4.64
N ARG A 493 23.57 3.89 3.63
CA ARG A 493 24.61 3.97 2.61
C ARG A 493 25.84 4.60 3.20
N ASP A 494 27.00 3.96 3.01
CA ASP A 494 28.30 4.55 3.33
C ASP A 494 28.44 5.94 2.68
N ALA A 495 29.12 6.85 3.36
CA ALA A 495 29.32 8.27 2.99
C ALA A 495 30.01 8.50 1.62
N GLY A 496 30.24 7.43 0.82
CA GLY A 496 30.82 7.44 -0.52
C GLY A 496 29.86 7.08 -1.66
N ALA A 497 28.57 6.84 -1.41
CA ALA A 497 27.63 6.47 -2.46
C ALA A 497 27.42 7.61 -3.49
N PRO A 498 27.33 7.30 -4.80
CA PRO A 498 27.17 8.31 -5.83
C PRO A 498 25.87 9.08 -5.62
N ARG A 499 25.97 10.41 -5.76
CA ARG A 499 24.83 11.33 -5.63
C ARG A 499 23.75 10.98 -6.65
N VAL A 500 22.47 11.04 -6.24
CA VAL A 500 21.32 10.96 -7.13
C VAL A 500 21.47 12.04 -8.20
N GLN A 501 21.44 11.64 -9.47
CA GLN A 501 21.56 12.56 -10.60
C GLN A 501 20.18 12.80 -11.21
N ALA A 502 19.88 14.06 -11.51
CA ALA A 502 18.67 14.42 -12.22
C ALA A 502 18.70 13.85 -13.66
N GLY A 503 17.55 13.34 -14.12
CA GLY A 503 17.43 12.71 -15.43
C GLY A 503 15.97 12.54 -15.86
N GLY A 504 15.69 11.53 -16.68
CA GLY A 504 14.34 11.19 -17.11
C GLY A 504 13.47 10.63 -15.98
N LEU A 505 12.16 10.58 -16.19
CA LEU A 505 11.21 10.01 -15.25
C LEU A 505 11.40 8.50 -15.15
N CYS A 506 11.55 7.97 -13.95
CA CYS A 506 11.62 6.55 -13.69
C CYS A 506 10.21 5.96 -13.57
N SER A 507 9.89 4.94 -14.39
CA SER A 507 8.60 4.24 -14.33
C SER A 507 8.41 3.43 -13.04
N GLU A 508 9.52 3.05 -12.38
CA GLU A 508 9.49 2.21 -11.18
C GLU A 508 9.29 3.02 -9.88
N CYS A 509 9.94 4.18 -9.76
CA CYS A 509 9.88 4.98 -8.53
C CYS A 509 9.28 6.38 -8.71
N GLY A 510 8.94 6.78 -9.94
CA GLY A 510 8.37 8.09 -10.25
C GLY A 510 9.34 9.27 -10.12
N ASN A 511 10.63 9.04 -9.84
CA ASN A 511 11.61 10.11 -9.70
C ASN A 511 12.22 10.48 -11.05
N GLN A 512 12.51 11.76 -11.25
CA GLN A 512 13.24 12.25 -12.44
C GLN A 512 14.76 12.04 -12.27
N THR A 513 15.19 10.79 -12.29
CA THR A 513 16.56 10.37 -11.97
C THR A 513 17.09 9.26 -12.88
N VAL A 514 16.44 9.05 -14.05
CA VAL A 514 16.89 8.09 -15.06
C VAL A 514 17.95 8.75 -15.94
N ILE A 515 19.14 8.15 -15.97
CA ILE A 515 20.25 8.53 -16.84
C ILE A 515 20.61 7.37 -17.77
N LYS A 516 21.26 7.66 -18.91
CA LYS A 516 21.87 6.61 -19.73
C LYS A 516 23.19 6.19 -19.10
N LYS A 517 23.32 4.91 -18.74
CA LYS A 517 24.54 4.31 -18.21
C LYS A 517 24.79 2.97 -18.93
N ASP A 518 25.93 2.84 -19.55
CA ASP A 518 26.34 1.65 -20.31
C ASP A 518 25.32 1.23 -21.39
N GLY A 519 24.64 2.22 -22.02
CA GLY A 519 23.64 1.99 -23.06
C GLY A 519 22.23 1.67 -22.54
N CYS A 520 22.04 1.51 -21.23
CA CYS A 520 20.74 1.25 -20.62
C CYS A 520 20.23 2.47 -19.85
N ASP A 521 18.91 2.60 -19.78
CA ASP A 521 18.27 3.55 -18.88
C ASP A 521 18.46 3.08 -17.43
N PHE A 522 19.08 3.90 -16.61
CA PHE A 522 19.42 3.58 -15.23
C PHE A 522 18.89 4.66 -14.28
N CYS A 523 18.02 4.27 -13.35
CA CYS A 523 17.53 5.18 -12.32
C CYS A 523 18.53 5.29 -11.16
N THR A 524 19.09 6.49 -10.95
CA THR A 524 20.06 6.72 -9.87
C THR A 524 19.43 6.77 -8.48
N ALA A 525 18.10 6.92 -8.37
CA ALA A 525 17.38 6.93 -7.10
C ALA A 525 17.03 5.53 -6.60
N CYS A 526 16.44 4.66 -7.45
CA CYS A 526 15.98 3.34 -7.05
C CYS A 526 16.81 2.18 -7.61
N GLY A 527 17.76 2.47 -8.52
CA GLY A 527 18.58 1.46 -9.17
C GLY A 527 17.87 0.65 -10.25
N ALA A 528 16.65 1.00 -10.65
CA ALA A 528 15.95 0.35 -11.74
C ALA A 528 16.71 0.51 -13.06
N VAL A 529 16.76 -0.57 -13.85
CA VAL A 529 17.33 -0.56 -15.19
C VAL A 529 16.19 -0.68 -16.18
N GLY A 530 16.02 0.31 -17.03
CA GLY A 530 15.01 0.35 -18.08
C GLY A 530 15.52 -0.25 -19.39
N SER A 531 15.04 0.30 -20.53
CA SER A 531 15.40 -0.21 -21.85
C SER A 531 16.91 -0.05 -22.13
N CYS A 532 17.52 -1.13 -22.60
CA CYS A 532 18.86 -1.15 -23.17
C CYS A 532 18.72 -1.17 -24.68
N GLY A 533 19.24 -0.15 -25.35
CA GLY A 533 19.19 -0.05 -26.80
C GLY A 533 20.15 0.99 -27.29
#